data_dbde7fbc72f8cdd56ca68970284bc7bb
#
_entry.id   dbde7fbc72f8cdd56ca68970284bc7bb
#
_cell.length_a   1.000
_cell.length_b   1.000
_cell.length_c   1.000
_cell.angle_alpha   90.00
_cell.angle_beta   90.00
_cell.angle_gamma   90.00
#
_symmetry.space_group_name_H-M   'P 1'
#
loop_
_entity.id
_entity.type
_entity.pdbx_description
1 polymer ?
#
loop_
_entity_poly.entity_id
_entity_poly.type
_entity_poly.pdbx_seq_one_letter_code
_entity_poly.pdbx_strand_id
1 'polypeptide(L)'
;MKKTKCLFDEEKQTPAGMVSVSQLQSFMSCSKKWEYGYVENLTPRVERPYLSIGKLCHKGMQVVMQCAWKNQRTETPMSKTEVLRSALYAIDCDWEKYMEENTFLDEEIPDQEKMLEDAKSVFEQAFHEFDIDKYEVVTVYKDGRPLPALELHFVVPCAGSKGLHGYIDAILKDKNTGFTWCTDYKFRKALSPDEEEAYNIQNAVYCWACHKMGIDITGTMTWQHTNTPATDPQVLKNGAMSRAKIKTTWEHYAECCVRAGLDPADYEEEMKEKLADNEFYRPTYEYRNLETVKRIWNDAVVPASYAVKAAYKKNNRRSMYPWNCKMCQYQSICQAELRGYDAQAIRDREYVVRQHRQLTEEDTADVVSKI
;
A
#
# COMPACT_ATOMS: atom_id res chain seq x y z
N MET A 1 30.34 -18.94 -3.31
CA MET A 1 29.14 -18.16 -3.01
C MET A 1 29.24 -17.63 -1.59
N LYS A 2 29.43 -16.32 -1.38
CA LYS A 2 29.40 -15.72 -0.05
C LYS A 2 27.95 -15.72 0.41
N LYS A 3 27.63 -16.36 1.51
CA LYS A 3 26.29 -16.32 2.12
C LYS A 3 25.96 -14.87 2.46
N THR A 4 24.91 -14.35 1.85
CA THR A 4 24.33 -13.03 2.18
C THR A 4 24.01 -13.01 3.67
N LYS A 5 24.57 -12.05 4.39
CA LYS A 5 24.36 -11.93 5.83
C LYS A 5 22.91 -11.44 6.03
N CYS A 6 22.04 -12.33 6.52
CA CYS A 6 20.67 -11.98 6.84
C CYS A 6 20.66 -10.87 7.91
N LEU A 7 19.94 -9.78 7.68
CA LEU A 7 19.75 -8.71 8.67
C LEU A 7 18.81 -9.13 9.80
N PHE A 8 18.25 -10.32 9.74
CA PHE A 8 17.28 -10.85 10.68
C PHE A 8 17.94 -11.85 11.64
N ASP A 9 17.53 -11.82 12.88
CA ASP A 9 17.84 -12.82 13.89
C ASP A 9 16.99 -14.06 13.60
N GLU A 10 17.62 -15.14 13.17
CA GLU A 10 16.95 -16.38 12.77
C GLU A 10 16.09 -16.97 13.89
N GLU A 11 16.46 -16.78 15.18
CA GLU A 11 15.67 -17.26 16.31
C GLU A 11 14.41 -16.44 16.59
N LYS A 12 14.43 -15.14 16.27
CA LYS A 12 13.32 -14.21 16.57
C LYS A 12 12.58 -13.70 15.35
N GLN A 13 13.10 -14.04 14.16
CA GLN A 13 12.56 -13.61 12.87
C GLN A 13 12.30 -12.09 12.79
N THR A 14 13.10 -11.31 13.47
CA THR A 14 13.02 -9.85 13.52
C THR A 14 14.30 -9.27 12.94
N PRO A 15 14.25 -8.13 12.24
CA PRO A 15 15.47 -7.48 11.79
C PRO A 15 16.41 -7.27 12.97
N ALA A 16 17.62 -7.77 12.91
CA ALA A 16 18.59 -7.79 14.02
C ALA A 16 18.76 -6.40 14.68
N GLY A 17 17.80 -6.01 15.51
CA GLY A 17 17.70 -4.73 16.21
C GLY A 17 17.17 -3.55 15.38
N MET A 18 16.70 -3.75 14.15
CA MET A 18 15.97 -2.76 13.34
C MET A 18 14.45 -2.87 13.58
N VAL A 19 13.73 -1.78 13.25
CA VAL A 19 12.27 -1.71 13.32
C VAL A 19 11.77 -1.20 11.97
N SER A 20 10.74 -1.83 11.39
CA SER A 20 10.10 -1.29 10.20
C SER A 20 9.04 -0.25 10.55
N VAL A 21 8.72 0.65 9.62
CA VAL A 21 7.64 1.65 9.81
C VAL A 21 6.32 0.96 10.12
N SER A 22 5.95 -0.07 9.37
CA SER A 22 4.72 -0.84 9.59
C SER A 22 4.70 -1.60 10.91
N GLN A 23 5.86 -2.08 11.38
CA GLN A 23 6.02 -2.67 12.71
C GLN A 23 5.73 -1.63 13.80
N LEU A 24 6.27 -0.41 13.65
CA LEU A 24 6.04 0.68 14.57
C LEU A 24 4.56 1.07 14.64
N GLN A 25 3.91 1.24 13.49
CA GLN A 25 2.48 1.54 13.40
C GLN A 25 1.62 0.44 14.02
N SER A 26 1.95 -0.84 13.76
CA SER A 26 1.26 -1.98 14.36
C SER A 26 1.35 -1.96 15.89
N PHE A 27 2.55 -1.69 16.42
CA PHE A 27 2.80 -1.59 17.85
C PHE A 27 2.02 -0.44 18.51
N MET A 28 2.05 0.74 17.90
CA MET A 28 1.33 1.92 18.41
C MET A 28 -0.19 1.71 18.40
N SER A 29 -0.72 1.03 17.39
CA SER A 29 -2.13 0.68 17.29
C SER A 29 -2.55 -0.33 18.36
N CYS A 30 -1.78 -1.42 18.55
CA CYS A 30 -2.03 -2.45 19.53
C CYS A 30 -0.79 -3.32 19.72
N SER A 31 -0.15 -3.27 20.89
CA SER A 31 1.07 -4.05 21.16
C SER A 31 0.84 -5.57 21.08
N LYS A 32 -0.38 -6.06 21.37
CA LYS A 32 -0.72 -7.48 21.19
C LYS A 32 -0.87 -7.88 19.72
N LYS A 33 -1.42 -7.00 18.86
CA LYS A 33 -1.44 -7.19 17.40
C LYS A 33 -0.01 -7.27 16.85
N TRP A 34 0.87 -6.41 17.34
CA TRP A 34 2.29 -6.42 16.98
C TRP A 34 2.96 -7.72 17.44
N GLU A 35 2.68 -8.21 18.64
CA GLU A 35 3.22 -9.48 19.16
C GLU A 35 2.87 -10.65 18.22
N TYR A 36 1.59 -10.80 17.85
CA TYR A 36 1.18 -11.85 16.90
C TYR A 36 1.92 -11.74 15.56
N GLY A 37 2.01 -10.54 15.00
CA GLY A 37 2.54 -10.36 13.66
C GLY A 37 4.06 -10.28 13.54
N TYR A 38 4.77 -9.87 14.60
CA TYR A 38 6.21 -9.58 14.53
C TYR A 38 7.06 -10.32 15.56
N VAL A 39 6.46 -10.90 16.59
CA VAL A 39 7.15 -11.77 17.55
C VAL A 39 6.81 -13.22 17.28
N GLU A 40 5.51 -13.55 17.19
CA GLU A 40 5.05 -14.88 16.81
C GLU A 40 5.08 -15.11 15.28
N ASN A 41 5.25 -14.06 14.50
CA ASN A 41 5.28 -14.07 13.01
C ASN A 41 4.05 -14.69 12.35
N LEU A 42 2.91 -14.60 13.00
CA LEU A 42 1.68 -15.13 12.45
C LEU A 42 1.18 -14.26 11.30
N THR A 43 0.72 -14.93 10.25
CA THR A 43 -0.06 -14.32 9.17
C THR A 43 -1.31 -15.18 8.92
N PRO A 44 -2.47 -14.60 8.59
CA PRO A 44 -3.63 -15.39 8.19
C PRO A 44 -3.26 -16.30 7.02
N ARG A 45 -3.76 -17.54 7.03
CA ARG A 45 -3.57 -18.52 5.94
C ARG A 45 -4.13 -17.98 4.63
N VAL A 46 -5.33 -17.41 4.70
CA VAL A 46 -5.97 -16.73 3.56
C VAL A 46 -5.99 -15.24 3.88
N GLU A 47 -5.37 -14.45 3.01
CA GLU A 47 -5.36 -13.01 3.16
C GLU A 47 -6.74 -12.44 2.83
N ARG A 48 -7.13 -11.39 3.54
CA ARG A 48 -8.41 -10.72 3.27
C ARG A 48 -8.38 -10.07 1.89
N PRO A 49 -9.39 -10.27 1.02
CA PRO A 49 -9.38 -9.81 -0.38
C PRO A 49 -8.99 -8.35 -0.55
N TYR A 50 -9.47 -7.45 0.32
CA TYR A 50 -9.15 -6.03 0.22
C TYR A 50 -7.65 -5.69 0.43
N LEU A 51 -6.90 -6.53 1.16
CA LEU A 51 -5.45 -6.38 1.31
C LEU A 51 -4.73 -6.86 0.05
N SER A 52 -5.18 -7.97 -0.52
CA SER A 52 -4.60 -8.53 -1.74
C SER A 52 -4.86 -7.60 -2.94
N ILE A 53 -6.08 -7.06 -3.11
CA ILE A 53 -6.38 -6.04 -4.12
C ILE A 53 -5.43 -4.86 -3.99
N GLY A 54 -5.24 -4.33 -2.76
CA GLY A 54 -4.30 -3.24 -2.53
C GLY A 54 -2.88 -3.55 -2.99
N LYS A 55 -2.35 -4.74 -2.67
CA LYS A 55 -0.99 -5.15 -3.07
C LYS A 55 -0.85 -5.26 -4.59
N LEU A 56 -1.83 -5.89 -5.26
CA LEU A 56 -1.82 -6.03 -6.71
C LEU A 56 -1.89 -4.67 -7.41
N CYS A 57 -2.73 -3.75 -6.91
CA CYS A 57 -2.78 -2.39 -7.43
C CYS A 57 -1.47 -1.61 -7.20
N HIS A 58 -0.82 -1.77 -6.04
CA HIS A 58 0.52 -1.21 -5.80
C HIS A 58 1.54 -1.73 -6.81
N LYS A 59 1.49 -3.04 -7.13
CA LYS A 59 2.35 -3.63 -8.16
C LYS A 59 2.13 -2.99 -9.52
N GLY A 60 0.87 -2.81 -9.91
CA GLY A 60 0.52 -2.10 -11.14
C GLY A 60 1.06 -0.67 -11.17
N MET A 61 0.86 0.11 -10.10
CA MET A 61 1.37 1.48 -9.98
C MET A 61 2.90 1.54 -10.05
N GLN A 62 3.60 0.59 -9.43
CA GLN A 62 5.05 0.48 -9.54
C GLN A 62 5.51 0.37 -11.00
N VAL A 63 4.85 -0.47 -11.80
CA VAL A 63 5.19 -0.65 -13.23
C VAL A 63 4.85 0.60 -14.02
N VAL A 64 3.71 1.23 -13.77
CA VAL A 64 3.33 2.52 -14.40
C VAL A 64 4.43 3.56 -14.18
N MET A 65 4.90 3.72 -12.94
CA MET A 65 5.95 4.69 -12.61
C MET A 65 7.31 4.30 -13.22
N GLN A 66 7.64 3.01 -13.31
CA GLN A 66 8.84 2.55 -14.01
C GLN A 66 8.80 2.89 -15.50
N CYS A 67 7.66 2.68 -16.14
CA CYS A 67 7.46 3.07 -17.54
C CYS A 67 7.54 4.59 -17.71
N ALA A 68 6.92 5.37 -16.81
CA ALA A 68 7.00 6.83 -16.82
C ALA A 68 8.46 7.32 -16.73
N TRP A 69 9.23 6.76 -15.81
CA TRP A 69 10.65 7.11 -15.66
C TRP A 69 11.48 6.77 -16.92
N LYS A 70 11.19 5.64 -17.57
CA LYS A 70 11.83 5.27 -18.85
C LYS A 70 11.40 6.22 -19.98
N ASN A 71 10.09 6.51 -20.08
CA ASN A 71 9.54 7.41 -21.07
C ASN A 71 10.15 8.83 -21.02
N GLN A 72 10.49 9.30 -19.83
CA GLN A 72 11.16 10.58 -19.61
C GLN A 72 12.61 10.63 -20.17
N ARG A 73 13.17 9.49 -20.61
CA ARG A 73 14.58 9.30 -21.02
C ARG A 73 14.75 8.67 -22.40
N THR A 74 13.69 8.50 -23.13
CA THR A 74 13.70 7.90 -24.46
C THR A 74 13.03 8.81 -25.48
N GLU A 75 13.49 8.74 -26.73
CA GLU A 75 12.85 9.41 -27.87
C GLU A 75 11.61 8.64 -28.36
N THR A 76 11.47 7.38 -27.98
CA THR A 76 10.34 6.50 -28.35
C THR A 76 9.59 6.05 -27.10
N PRO A 77 8.76 6.93 -26.50
CA PRO A 77 8.03 6.59 -25.29
C PRO A 77 6.93 5.55 -25.57
N MET A 78 6.70 4.67 -24.61
CA MET A 78 5.55 3.77 -24.62
C MET A 78 4.25 4.57 -24.57
N SER A 79 3.26 4.15 -25.34
CA SER A 79 1.91 4.68 -25.29
C SER A 79 1.21 4.32 -23.96
N LYS A 80 0.17 5.08 -23.58
CA LYS A 80 -0.63 4.77 -22.39
C LYS A 80 -1.18 3.34 -22.39
N THR A 81 -1.61 2.85 -23.57
CA THR A 81 -2.11 1.47 -23.73
C THR A 81 -1.03 0.42 -23.47
N GLU A 82 0.21 0.66 -23.93
CA GLU A 82 1.33 -0.25 -23.67
C GLU A 82 1.74 -0.25 -22.20
N VAL A 83 1.73 0.92 -21.55
CA VAL A 83 1.98 1.05 -20.11
C VAL A 83 0.92 0.28 -19.32
N LEU A 84 -0.37 0.49 -19.61
CA LEU A 84 -1.47 -0.23 -18.95
C LEU A 84 -1.33 -1.74 -19.12
N ARG A 85 -1.08 -2.21 -20.35
CA ARG A 85 -0.89 -3.65 -20.63
C ARG A 85 0.29 -4.23 -19.83
N SER A 86 1.40 -3.50 -19.73
CA SER A 86 2.56 -3.94 -18.95
C SER A 86 2.26 -4.03 -17.46
N ALA A 87 1.47 -3.10 -16.94
CA ALA A 87 1.07 -3.08 -15.53
C ALA A 87 0.10 -4.22 -15.21
N LEU A 88 -0.91 -4.46 -16.07
CA LEU A 88 -1.85 -5.59 -15.91
C LEU A 88 -1.13 -6.93 -15.98
N TYR A 89 -0.19 -7.09 -16.90
CA TYR A 89 0.65 -8.30 -16.96
C TYR A 89 1.45 -8.52 -15.66
N ALA A 90 1.99 -7.46 -15.08
CA ALA A 90 2.71 -7.58 -13.81
C ALA A 90 1.79 -7.93 -12.63
N ILE A 91 0.54 -7.49 -12.67
CA ILE A 91 -0.50 -7.89 -11.71
C ILE A 91 -0.78 -9.39 -11.84
N ASP A 92 -0.95 -9.90 -13.05
CA ASP A 92 -1.16 -11.32 -13.31
C ASP A 92 0.01 -12.16 -12.79
N CYS A 93 1.24 -11.79 -13.10
CA CYS A 93 2.43 -12.50 -12.61
C CYS A 93 2.55 -12.50 -11.07
N ASP A 94 2.22 -11.39 -10.41
CA ASP A 94 2.29 -11.28 -8.95
C ASP A 94 1.18 -12.13 -8.28
N TRP A 95 0.01 -12.19 -8.91
CA TRP A 95 -1.09 -13.06 -8.49
C TRP A 95 -0.79 -14.55 -8.69
N GLU A 96 -0.25 -14.94 -9.86
CA GLU A 96 0.19 -16.33 -10.11
C GLU A 96 1.17 -16.79 -9.03
N LYS A 97 2.17 -15.96 -8.73
CA LYS A 97 3.11 -16.23 -7.65
C LYS A 97 2.41 -16.36 -6.29
N TYR A 98 1.45 -15.50 -5.99
CA TYR A 98 0.66 -15.58 -4.75
C TYR A 98 -0.13 -16.91 -4.68
N MET A 99 -0.70 -17.37 -5.78
CA MET A 99 -1.41 -18.66 -5.84
C MET A 99 -0.46 -19.84 -5.66
N GLU A 100 0.75 -19.78 -6.23
CA GLU A 100 1.77 -20.82 -6.08
C GLU A 100 2.34 -20.90 -4.64
N GLU A 101 2.52 -19.77 -3.98
CA GLU A 101 3.08 -19.68 -2.62
C GLU A 101 2.06 -20.02 -1.52
N ASN A 102 0.77 -20.12 -1.84
CA ASN A 102 -0.30 -20.37 -0.87
C ASN A 102 -1.11 -21.61 -1.29
N THR A 103 -1.65 -22.30 -0.29
CA THR A 103 -2.53 -23.45 -0.52
C THR A 103 -3.97 -23.03 -0.28
N PHE A 104 -4.82 -23.20 -1.29
CA PHE A 104 -6.24 -22.89 -1.25
C PHE A 104 -7.06 -24.18 -1.33
N LEU A 105 -8.23 -24.18 -0.72
CA LEU A 105 -9.23 -25.22 -0.95
C LEU A 105 -9.92 -24.97 -2.30
N ASP A 106 -10.42 -26.00 -2.95
CA ASP A 106 -11.09 -25.89 -4.25
C ASP A 106 -12.27 -24.90 -4.21
N GLU A 107 -12.97 -24.82 -3.07
CA GLU A 107 -14.08 -23.88 -2.84
C GLU A 107 -13.63 -22.41 -2.66
N GLU A 108 -12.34 -22.16 -2.37
CA GLU A 108 -11.77 -20.83 -2.20
C GLU A 108 -11.24 -20.24 -3.52
N ILE A 109 -10.96 -21.09 -4.52
CA ILE A 109 -10.38 -20.68 -5.81
C ILE A 109 -11.25 -19.65 -6.53
N PRO A 110 -12.58 -19.82 -6.67
CA PRO A 110 -13.43 -18.83 -7.34
C PRO A 110 -13.39 -17.45 -6.70
N ASP A 111 -13.26 -17.38 -5.36
CA ASP A 111 -13.14 -16.12 -4.65
C ASP A 111 -11.78 -15.44 -4.93
N GLN A 112 -10.70 -16.21 -5.12
CA GLN A 112 -9.39 -15.70 -5.48
C GLN A 112 -9.36 -15.18 -6.92
N GLU A 113 -10.00 -15.90 -7.86
CA GLU A 113 -10.14 -15.47 -9.27
C GLU A 113 -10.94 -14.17 -9.36
N LYS A 114 -12.07 -14.10 -8.65
CA LYS A 114 -12.86 -12.86 -8.54
C LYS A 114 -12.07 -11.71 -7.96
N MET A 115 -11.25 -11.97 -6.95
CA MET A 115 -10.38 -10.94 -6.36
C MET A 115 -9.38 -10.38 -7.39
N LEU A 116 -8.82 -11.23 -8.26
CA LEU A 116 -7.95 -10.77 -9.35
C LEU A 116 -8.71 -9.88 -10.34
N GLU A 117 -9.91 -10.29 -10.74
CA GLU A 117 -10.78 -9.50 -11.64
C GLU A 117 -11.09 -8.12 -11.00
N ASP A 118 -11.50 -8.11 -9.73
CA ASP A 118 -11.77 -6.88 -8.98
C ASP A 118 -10.51 -6.01 -8.90
N ALA A 119 -9.33 -6.60 -8.64
CA ALA A 119 -8.07 -5.87 -8.58
C ALA A 119 -7.70 -5.23 -9.91
N LYS A 120 -7.87 -5.93 -11.04
CA LYS A 120 -7.64 -5.39 -12.38
C LYS A 120 -8.59 -4.24 -12.70
N SER A 121 -9.88 -4.41 -12.41
CA SER A 121 -10.89 -3.37 -12.64
C SER A 121 -10.59 -2.10 -11.81
N VAL A 122 -10.27 -2.27 -10.53
CA VAL A 122 -9.86 -1.15 -9.65
C VAL A 122 -8.59 -0.48 -10.16
N PHE A 123 -7.60 -1.27 -10.61
CA PHE A 123 -6.35 -0.75 -11.12
C PHE A 123 -6.52 0.02 -12.43
N GLU A 124 -7.32 -0.49 -13.38
CA GLU A 124 -7.62 0.19 -14.65
C GLU A 124 -8.29 1.55 -14.40
N GLN A 125 -9.27 1.61 -13.50
CA GLN A 125 -9.88 2.86 -13.10
C GLN A 125 -8.84 3.80 -12.48
N ALA A 126 -8.04 3.32 -11.54
CA ALA A 126 -6.98 4.09 -10.90
C ALA A 126 -5.93 4.62 -11.91
N PHE A 127 -5.59 3.83 -12.91
CA PHE A 127 -4.67 4.23 -13.99
C PHE A 127 -5.22 5.39 -14.82
N HIS A 128 -6.51 5.39 -15.13
CA HIS A 128 -7.15 6.46 -15.90
C HIS A 128 -7.32 7.75 -15.08
N GLU A 129 -7.52 7.64 -13.77
CA GLU A 129 -7.69 8.78 -12.87
C GLU A 129 -6.36 9.40 -12.43
N PHE A 130 -5.26 8.62 -12.48
CA PHE A 130 -3.93 9.13 -12.15
C PHE A 130 -3.31 9.86 -13.34
N ASP A 131 -3.21 11.18 -13.24
CA ASP A 131 -2.53 11.99 -14.28
C ASP A 131 -1.01 11.83 -14.19
N ILE A 132 -0.51 10.75 -14.81
CA ILE A 132 0.93 10.43 -14.85
C ILE A 132 1.74 11.52 -15.57
N ASP A 133 1.14 12.20 -16.54
CA ASP A 133 1.83 13.22 -17.34
C ASP A 133 2.14 14.49 -16.54
N LYS A 134 1.39 14.71 -15.44
CA LYS A 134 1.63 15.80 -14.49
C LYS A 134 2.95 15.64 -13.73
N TYR A 135 3.45 14.40 -13.56
CA TYR A 135 4.56 14.13 -12.68
C TYR A 135 5.81 13.67 -13.42
N GLU A 136 6.95 13.97 -12.81
CA GLU A 136 8.25 13.40 -13.14
C GLU A 136 8.69 12.48 -11.98
N VAL A 137 9.09 11.25 -12.31
CA VAL A 137 9.69 10.35 -11.33
C VAL A 137 11.12 10.82 -11.04
N VAL A 138 11.39 11.14 -9.78
CA VAL A 138 12.71 11.60 -9.35
C VAL A 138 13.77 10.53 -9.60
N THR A 139 14.94 10.94 -10.05
CA THR A 139 16.09 10.06 -10.24
C THR A 139 17.02 10.14 -9.03
N VAL A 140 17.34 9.00 -8.48
CA VAL A 140 18.39 8.81 -7.49
C VAL A 140 19.61 8.14 -8.13
N TYR A 141 20.79 8.27 -7.52
CA TYR A 141 22.02 7.69 -8.05
C TYR A 141 22.57 6.67 -7.06
N LYS A 142 22.84 5.45 -7.57
CA LYS A 142 23.52 4.39 -6.83
C LYS A 142 24.78 4.02 -7.61
N ASP A 143 25.95 4.16 -7.01
CA ASP A 143 27.25 3.91 -7.65
C ASP A 143 27.43 4.61 -9.01
N GLY A 144 26.92 5.86 -9.11
CA GLY A 144 26.91 6.65 -10.33
C GLY A 144 25.85 6.25 -11.37
N ARG A 145 25.04 5.23 -11.13
CA ARG A 145 23.97 4.77 -12.01
C ARG A 145 22.65 5.45 -11.66
N PRO A 146 21.94 6.03 -12.63
CA PRO A 146 20.62 6.61 -12.40
C PRO A 146 19.58 5.50 -12.21
N LEU A 147 18.78 5.63 -11.15
CA LEU A 147 17.67 4.75 -10.81
C LEU A 147 16.42 5.59 -10.53
N PRO A 148 15.21 5.07 -10.79
CA PRO A 148 14.00 5.73 -10.34
C PRO A 148 13.88 5.69 -8.82
N ALA A 149 13.39 6.78 -8.22
CA ALA A 149 13.04 6.79 -6.81
C ALA A 149 11.68 6.10 -6.59
N LEU A 150 11.65 4.79 -6.81
CA LEU A 150 10.49 3.90 -6.68
C LEU A 150 10.83 2.74 -5.78
N GLU A 151 9.88 2.34 -4.90
CA GLU A 151 10.11 1.32 -3.88
C GLU A 151 11.45 1.57 -3.17
N LEU A 152 11.70 2.85 -2.89
CA LEU A 152 13.00 3.30 -2.41
C LEU A 152 13.22 2.81 -0.98
N HIS A 153 14.05 1.78 -0.82
CA HIS A 153 14.43 1.28 0.49
C HIS A 153 15.29 2.30 1.23
N PHE A 154 14.93 2.58 2.46
CA PHE A 154 15.73 3.41 3.36
C PHE A 154 16.00 2.73 4.70
N VAL A 155 17.14 3.08 5.28
CA VAL A 155 17.47 2.79 6.67
C VAL A 155 17.98 4.09 7.31
N VAL A 156 17.34 4.51 8.39
CA VAL A 156 17.76 5.72 9.13
C VAL A 156 18.06 5.37 10.58
N PRO A 157 19.07 5.99 11.20
CA PRO A 157 19.34 5.82 12.61
C PRO A 157 18.12 6.22 13.44
N CYS A 158 17.73 5.36 14.39
CA CYS A 158 16.63 5.64 15.31
C CYS A 158 16.99 5.20 16.72
N ALA A 159 16.96 6.12 17.67
CA ALA A 159 17.23 5.79 19.06
C ALA A 159 16.22 4.73 19.56
N GLY A 160 16.71 3.77 20.33
CA GLY A 160 15.91 2.61 20.77
C GLY A 160 16.00 1.37 19.87
N SER A 161 16.54 1.52 18.64
CA SER A 161 16.79 0.43 17.71
C SER A 161 18.13 0.61 17.00
N LYS A 162 18.61 -0.37 16.21
CA LYS A 162 19.77 -0.20 15.34
C LYS A 162 19.45 0.65 14.10
N GLY A 163 18.17 0.81 13.78
CA GLY A 163 17.68 1.62 12.68
C GLY A 163 16.18 1.45 12.48
N LEU A 164 15.59 2.42 11.82
CA LEU A 164 14.24 2.36 11.31
C LEU A 164 14.32 2.22 9.79
N HIS A 165 13.61 1.27 9.21
CA HIS A 165 13.63 1.02 7.78
C HIS A 165 12.23 0.98 7.18
N GLY A 166 12.15 1.18 5.88
CA GLY A 166 10.91 1.13 5.12
C GLY A 166 11.17 1.29 3.63
N TYR A 167 10.08 1.32 2.89
CA TYR A 167 10.08 1.54 1.46
C TYR A 167 9.17 2.72 1.15
N ILE A 168 9.65 3.64 0.32
CA ILE A 168 8.87 4.76 -0.20
C ILE A 168 8.36 4.35 -1.57
N ASP A 169 7.05 4.34 -1.79
CA ASP A 169 6.46 3.85 -3.03
C ASP A 169 6.99 4.64 -4.24
N ALA A 170 6.99 5.98 -4.17
CA ALA A 170 7.55 6.83 -5.20
C ALA A 170 7.96 8.21 -4.67
N ILE A 171 8.93 8.85 -5.32
CA ILE A 171 9.19 10.28 -5.17
C ILE A 171 8.91 10.95 -6.50
N LEU A 172 7.90 11.82 -6.51
CA LEU A 172 7.37 12.45 -7.71
C LEU A 172 7.52 13.97 -7.65
N LYS A 173 7.98 14.56 -8.76
CA LYS A 173 8.03 16.01 -8.93
C LYS A 173 6.87 16.46 -9.81
N ASP A 174 6.04 17.35 -9.31
CA ASP A 174 4.97 18.00 -10.07
C ASP A 174 5.59 18.99 -11.04
N LYS A 175 5.38 18.78 -12.35
CA LYS A 175 5.95 19.59 -13.42
C LYS A 175 5.39 21.01 -13.47
N ASN A 176 4.16 21.21 -12.96
CA ASN A 176 3.49 22.51 -12.99
C ASN A 176 3.96 23.41 -11.84
N THR A 177 4.12 22.84 -10.66
CA THR A 177 4.49 23.59 -9.45
C THR A 177 5.98 23.51 -9.12
N GLY A 178 6.67 22.50 -9.64
CA GLY A 178 8.05 22.17 -9.28
C GLY A 178 8.18 21.51 -7.90
N PHE A 179 7.09 21.27 -7.19
CA PHE A 179 7.09 20.64 -5.88
C PHE A 179 7.42 19.15 -5.98
N THR A 180 8.19 18.66 -5.03
CA THR A 180 8.59 17.26 -4.94
C THR A 180 7.88 16.59 -3.78
N TRP A 181 7.18 15.49 -4.07
CA TRP A 181 6.33 14.78 -3.14
C TRP A 181 6.86 13.38 -2.87
N CYS A 182 7.00 13.04 -1.58
CA CYS A 182 7.12 11.67 -1.14
C CYS A 182 5.73 11.03 -1.23
N THR A 183 5.54 10.15 -2.21
CA THR A 183 4.22 9.62 -2.59
C THR A 183 4.00 8.25 -2.00
N ASP A 184 2.79 8.01 -1.51
CA ASP A 184 2.30 6.75 -0.96
C ASP A 184 0.92 6.45 -1.59
N TYR A 185 0.77 5.27 -2.20
CA TYR A 185 -0.48 4.84 -2.82
C TYR A 185 -1.32 4.07 -1.80
N LYS A 186 -2.61 4.39 -1.69
CA LYS A 186 -3.53 3.72 -0.77
C LYS A 186 -4.79 3.26 -1.49
N PHE A 187 -4.98 1.96 -1.58
CA PHE A 187 -6.21 1.35 -2.04
C PHE A 187 -7.02 0.93 -0.82
N ARG A 188 -8.12 1.65 -0.55
CA ARG A 188 -8.90 1.56 0.70
C ARG A 188 -10.37 1.31 0.40
N LYS A 189 -11.10 0.72 1.35
CA LYS A 189 -12.54 0.57 1.23
C LYS A 189 -13.29 1.91 1.16
N ALA A 190 -12.77 2.92 1.84
CA ALA A 190 -13.26 4.29 1.82
C ALA A 190 -12.08 5.26 1.87
N LEU A 191 -12.20 6.40 1.22
CA LEU A 191 -11.20 7.46 1.24
C LEU A 191 -11.16 8.08 2.62
N SER A 192 -9.96 8.29 3.16
CA SER A 192 -9.77 8.99 4.44
C SER A 192 -9.88 10.49 4.24
N PRO A 193 -10.40 11.23 5.23
CA PRO A 193 -10.35 12.68 5.26
C PRO A 193 -8.90 13.21 5.20
N ASP A 194 -8.72 14.36 4.58
CA ASP A 194 -7.39 14.97 4.41
C ASP A 194 -6.70 15.26 5.76
N GLU A 195 -7.48 15.62 6.78
CA GLU A 195 -6.99 15.94 8.12
C GLU A 195 -6.30 14.75 8.81
N GLU A 196 -6.60 13.50 8.40
CA GLU A 196 -5.95 12.31 8.95
C GLU A 196 -4.49 12.21 8.53
N GLU A 197 -4.10 12.78 7.39
CA GLU A 197 -2.72 12.69 6.89
C GLU A 197 -1.73 13.49 7.75
N ALA A 198 -2.19 14.52 8.47
CA ALA A 198 -1.38 15.26 9.43
C ALA A 198 -0.85 14.35 10.56
N TYR A 199 -1.64 13.33 10.94
CA TYR A 199 -1.32 12.37 12.00
C TYR A 199 -0.67 11.09 11.47
N ASN A 200 -0.43 10.98 10.18
CA ASN A 200 0.18 9.81 9.57
C ASN A 200 1.68 9.76 9.87
N ILE A 201 2.06 8.91 10.83
CA ILE A 201 3.47 8.75 11.25
C ILE A 201 4.35 8.21 10.12
N GLN A 202 3.81 7.40 9.21
CA GLN A 202 4.53 6.88 8.05
C GLN A 202 5.05 8.02 7.18
N ASN A 203 4.18 8.99 6.89
CA ASN A 203 4.52 10.17 6.10
C ASN A 203 5.64 11.00 6.75
N ALA A 204 5.60 11.17 8.07
CA ALA A 204 6.67 11.88 8.79
C ALA A 204 8.01 11.12 8.74
N VAL A 205 7.97 9.79 8.87
CA VAL A 205 9.16 8.94 8.76
C VAL A 205 9.74 9.00 7.35
N TYR A 206 8.90 8.98 6.33
CA TYR A 206 9.34 9.07 4.93
C TYR A 206 10.00 10.43 4.63
N CYS A 207 9.42 11.54 5.13
CA CYS A 207 10.05 12.85 5.03
C CYS A 207 11.41 12.90 5.74
N TRP A 208 11.51 12.30 6.94
CA TRP A 208 12.77 12.19 7.66
C TRP A 208 13.81 11.40 6.89
N ALA A 209 13.40 10.27 6.30
CA ALA A 209 14.27 9.42 5.48
C ALA A 209 14.78 10.18 4.24
N CYS A 210 13.89 10.87 3.49
CA CYS A 210 14.29 11.71 2.36
C CYS A 210 15.32 12.76 2.76
N HIS A 211 15.06 13.47 3.86
CA HIS A 211 16.02 14.47 4.38
C HIS A 211 17.37 13.84 4.71
N LYS A 212 17.40 12.65 5.33
CA LYS A 212 18.64 11.93 5.65
C LYS A 212 19.38 11.43 4.41
N MET A 213 18.65 11.08 3.35
CA MET A 213 19.23 10.70 2.07
C MET A 213 19.65 11.89 1.20
N GLY A 214 19.43 13.14 1.66
CA GLY A 214 19.73 14.34 0.88
C GLY A 214 18.77 14.57 -0.29
N ILE A 215 17.58 13.99 -0.23
CA ILE A 215 16.51 14.20 -1.22
C ILE A 215 15.63 15.35 -0.71
N ASP A 216 15.61 16.44 -1.48
CA ASP A 216 14.78 17.59 -1.18
C ASP A 216 13.34 17.33 -1.56
N ILE A 217 12.43 17.41 -0.59
CA ILE A 217 10.99 17.21 -0.77
C ILE A 217 10.18 18.34 -0.17
N THR A 218 9.06 18.67 -0.78
CA THR A 218 8.11 19.68 -0.29
C THR A 218 7.20 19.11 0.82
N GLY A 219 6.91 17.82 0.75
CA GLY A 219 6.03 17.13 1.69
C GLY A 219 5.66 15.75 1.22
N THR A 220 4.48 15.29 1.61
CA THR A 220 3.94 13.99 1.22
C THR A 220 2.69 14.14 0.37
N MET A 221 2.51 13.21 -0.56
CA MET A 221 1.27 13.02 -1.31
C MET A 221 0.74 11.61 -1.01
N THR A 222 -0.41 11.52 -0.37
CA THR A 222 -1.13 10.26 -0.26
C THR A 222 -2.16 10.21 -1.40
N TRP A 223 -1.92 9.37 -2.37
CA TRP A 223 -2.85 9.14 -3.46
C TRP A 223 -3.76 7.98 -3.11
N GLN A 224 -5.01 8.29 -2.79
CA GLN A 224 -6.00 7.35 -2.32
C GLN A 224 -6.93 6.93 -3.45
N HIS A 225 -7.21 5.63 -3.54
CA HIS A 225 -8.25 5.09 -4.41
C HIS A 225 -9.10 4.07 -3.65
N THR A 226 -10.37 3.94 -4.01
CA THR A 226 -11.22 2.88 -3.44
C THR A 226 -10.77 1.53 -3.98
N ASN A 227 -10.79 0.50 -3.15
CA ASN A 227 -10.45 -0.88 -3.56
C ASN A 227 -11.69 -1.70 -3.91
N THR A 228 -12.73 -1.03 -4.39
CA THR A 228 -13.98 -1.65 -4.83
C THR A 228 -14.21 -1.19 -6.27
N PRO A 229 -14.44 -2.10 -7.21
CA PRO A 229 -14.76 -1.75 -8.59
C PRO A 229 -15.98 -0.83 -8.70
N ALA A 230 -16.04 -0.07 -9.78
CA ALA A 230 -17.24 0.64 -10.16
C ALA A 230 -18.39 -0.36 -10.40
N THR A 231 -19.58 0.01 -9.96
CA THR A 231 -20.78 -0.85 -10.09
C THR A 231 -21.39 -0.70 -11.49
N ASP A 232 -21.62 -1.81 -12.17
CA ASP A 232 -22.32 -1.82 -13.46
C ASP A 232 -23.79 -1.41 -13.29
N PRO A 233 -24.29 -0.50 -14.11
CA PRO A 233 -25.72 -0.21 -14.15
C PRO A 233 -26.50 -1.38 -14.75
N GLN A 234 -27.71 -1.59 -14.26
CA GLN A 234 -28.58 -2.67 -14.76
C GLN A 234 -29.29 -2.27 -16.06
N VAL A 235 -29.34 -3.19 -17.03
CA VAL A 235 -30.24 -3.07 -18.17
C VAL A 235 -31.65 -3.46 -17.74
N LEU A 236 -32.59 -2.56 -17.90
CA LEU A 236 -33.99 -2.77 -17.52
C LEU A 236 -34.72 -3.67 -18.52
N LYS A 237 -35.88 -4.21 -18.13
CA LYS A 237 -36.71 -5.09 -19.00
C LYS A 237 -37.14 -4.45 -20.31
N ASN A 238 -37.22 -3.13 -20.35
CA ASN A 238 -37.54 -2.36 -21.57
C ASN A 238 -36.33 -2.07 -22.44
N GLY A 239 -35.15 -2.62 -22.11
CA GLY A 239 -33.92 -2.44 -22.85
C GLY A 239 -33.15 -1.15 -22.54
N ALA A 240 -33.67 -0.26 -21.71
CA ALA A 240 -32.98 0.97 -21.31
C ALA A 240 -31.98 0.69 -20.17
N MET A 241 -30.95 1.54 -20.06
CA MET A 241 -30.05 1.50 -18.90
C MET A 241 -30.73 2.13 -17.66
N SER A 242 -30.55 1.51 -16.50
CA SER A 242 -31.07 2.02 -15.22
C SER A 242 -30.42 3.35 -14.87
N ARG A 243 -31.25 4.36 -14.56
CA ARG A 243 -30.85 5.70 -14.11
C ARG A 243 -30.81 5.82 -12.57
N ALA A 244 -30.75 4.69 -11.87
CA ALA A 244 -30.60 4.70 -10.42
C ALA A 244 -29.22 5.26 -10.02
N LYS A 245 -29.13 5.98 -8.89
CA LYS A 245 -27.84 6.37 -8.31
C LYS A 245 -27.16 5.12 -7.78
N ILE A 246 -26.01 4.80 -8.36
CA ILE A 246 -25.14 3.67 -7.97
C ILE A 246 -23.72 4.17 -7.76
N LYS A 247 -22.88 3.37 -7.13
CA LYS A 247 -21.47 3.71 -6.95
C LYS A 247 -20.69 3.37 -8.22
N THR A 248 -20.63 4.33 -9.15
CA THR A 248 -19.91 4.22 -10.42
C THR A 248 -19.43 5.60 -10.88
N THR A 249 -18.54 5.67 -11.88
CA THR A 249 -18.20 6.93 -12.57
C THR A 249 -19.08 7.10 -13.80
N TRP A 250 -19.12 8.32 -14.34
CA TRP A 250 -19.79 8.55 -15.61
C TRP A 250 -19.13 7.77 -16.75
N GLU A 251 -17.82 7.72 -16.79
CA GLU A 251 -17.04 7.02 -17.82
C GLU A 251 -17.42 5.54 -17.86
N HIS A 252 -17.41 4.88 -16.69
CA HIS A 252 -17.79 3.49 -16.58
C HIS A 252 -19.27 3.25 -16.95
N TYR A 253 -20.16 4.14 -16.53
CA TYR A 253 -21.58 4.08 -16.90
C TYR A 253 -21.77 4.18 -18.42
N ALA A 254 -21.05 5.13 -19.06
CA ALA A 254 -21.09 5.32 -20.52
C ALA A 254 -20.57 4.11 -21.28
N GLU A 255 -19.48 3.49 -20.83
CA GLU A 255 -18.97 2.23 -21.39
C GLU A 255 -19.99 1.08 -21.29
N CYS A 256 -20.71 0.99 -20.16
CA CYS A 256 -21.77 0.00 -19.99
C CYS A 256 -22.94 0.27 -20.97
N CYS A 257 -23.29 1.51 -21.24
CA CYS A 257 -24.28 1.85 -22.28
C CYS A 257 -23.82 1.35 -23.65
N VAL A 258 -22.58 1.64 -24.05
CA VAL A 258 -22.01 1.18 -25.32
C VAL A 258 -22.02 -0.35 -25.41
N ARG A 259 -21.62 -1.06 -24.36
CA ARG A 259 -21.65 -2.53 -24.30
C ARG A 259 -23.06 -3.09 -24.45
N ALA A 260 -24.07 -2.35 -23.97
CA ALA A 260 -25.48 -2.70 -24.11
C ALA A 260 -26.10 -2.28 -25.45
N GLY A 261 -25.34 -1.66 -26.34
CA GLY A 261 -25.83 -1.13 -27.63
C GLY A 261 -26.69 0.14 -27.50
N LEU A 262 -26.51 0.88 -26.42
CA LEU A 262 -27.22 2.13 -26.11
C LEU A 262 -26.32 3.34 -26.37
N ASP A 263 -26.92 4.48 -26.75
CA ASP A 263 -26.18 5.74 -26.88
C ASP A 263 -25.99 6.38 -25.48
N PRO A 264 -24.75 6.56 -25.00
CA PRO A 264 -24.49 7.23 -23.72
C PRO A 264 -25.05 8.66 -23.67
N ALA A 265 -25.16 9.36 -24.80
CA ALA A 265 -25.66 10.72 -24.87
C ALA A 265 -27.09 10.87 -24.33
N ASP A 266 -27.91 9.82 -24.43
CA ASP A 266 -29.28 9.80 -23.89
C ASP A 266 -29.35 9.84 -22.35
N TYR A 267 -28.21 9.61 -21.68
CA TYR A 267 -28.09 9.50 -20.22
C TYR A 267 -27.19 10.57 -19.61
N GLU A 268 -26.39 11.26 -20.42
CA GLU A 268 -25.23 12.04 -19.98
C GLU A 268 -25.59 13.12 -18.95
N GLU A 269 -26.55 14.01 -19.27
CA GLU A 269 -26.92 15.14 -18.42
C GLU A 269 -27.37 14.67 -17.03
N GLU A 270 -28.34 13.74 -17.01
CA GLU A 270 -28.93 13.24 -15.77
C GLU A 270 -27.95 12.43 -14.94
N MET A 271 -27.16 11.55 -15.60
CA MET A 271 -26.28 10.65 -14.86
C MET A 271 -25.02 11.35 -14.39
N LYS A 272 -24.45 12.28 -15.13
CA LYS A 272 -23.34 13.11 -14.63
C LYS A 272 -23.73 13.87 -13.36
N GLU A 273 -24.93 14.44 -13.29
CA GLU A 273 -25.43 15.10 -12.08
C GLU A 273 -25.56 14.10 -10.92
N LYS A 274 -26.21 12.94 -11.15
CA LYS A 274 -26.44 11.93 -10.11
C LYS A 274 -25.17 11.28 -9.58
N LEU A 275 -24.14 11.14 -10.42
CA LEU A 275 -22.89 10.48 -10.09
C LEU A 275 -21.80 11.44 -9.62
N ALA A 276 -22.03 12.76 -9.68
CA ALA A 276 -21.03 13.77 -9.34
C ALA A 276 -20.46 13.65 -7.92
N ASP A 277 -21.24 13.13 -6.97
CA ASP A 277 -20.78 12.92 -5.59
C ASP A 277 -20.00 11.60 -5.39
N ASN A 278 -19.91 10.75 -6.42
CA ASN A 278 -19.17 9.50 -6.31
C ASN A 278 -17.67 9.77 -6.44
N GLU A 279 -16.97 9.68 -5.34
CA GLU A 279 -15.52 9.86 -5.30
C GLU A 279 -14.85 8.49 -5.19
N PHE A 280 -13.99 8.17 -6.16
CA PHE A 280 -13.20 6.94 -6.20
C PHE A 280 -11.74 7.17 -5.86
N TYR A 281 -11.23 8.38 -6.11
CA TYR A 281 -9.86 8.73 -5.81
C TYR A 281 -9.76 10.11 -5.16
N ARG A 282 -8.68 10.31 -4.41
CA ARG A 282 -8.35 11.60 -3.80
C ARG A 282 -6.84 11.70 -3.59
N PRO A 283 -6.17 12.66 -4.23
CA PRO A 283 -4.81 13.02 -3.86
C PRO A 283 -4.84 13.99 -2.68
N THR A 284 -4.22 13.60 -1.58
CA THR A 284 -4.07 14.44 -0.39
C THR A 284 -2.63 14.89 -0.26
N TYR A 285 -2.41 16.20 -0.17
CA TYR A 285 -1.08 16.81 -0.07
C TYR A 285 -0.88 17.36 1.34
N GLU A 286 0.21 16.96 1.98
CA GLU A 286 0.61 17.47 3.29
C GLU A 286 1.99 18.12 3.20
N TYR A 287 2.04 19.44 3.35
CA TYR A 287 3.31 20.20 3.38
C TYR A 287 4.01 19.96 4.70
N ARG A 288 5.28 19.50 4.65
CA ARG A 288 6.03 19.16 5.86
C ARG A 288 7.38 19.83 5.88
N ASN A 289 7.51 20.87 6.70
CA ASN A 289 8.83 21.44 6.98
C ASN A 289 9.62 20.53 7.95
N LEU A 290 10.94 20.71 7.92
CA LEU A 290 11.86 19.88 8.70
C LEU A 290 11.63 19.99 10.23
N GLU A 291 11.19 21.14 10.72
CA GLU A 291 10.93 21.33 12.16
C GLU A 291 9.73 20.52 12.63
N THR A 292 8.66 20.47 11.84
CA THR A 292 7.50 19.62 12.11
C THR A 292 7.89 18.14 12.06
N VAL A 293 8.67 17.74 11.06
CA VAL A 293 9.15 16.36 10.92
C VAL A 293 10.02 15.96 12.12
N LYS A 294 10.96 16.80 12.54
CA LYS A 294 11.80 16.57 13.74
C LYS A 294 10.98 16.45 15.01
N ARG A 295 9.94 17.25 15.16
CA ARG A 295 9.04 17.18 16.32
C ARG A 295 8.33 15.84 16.37
N ILE A 296 7.68 15.41 15.27
CA ILE A 296 7.02 14.11 15.18
C ILE A 296 8.02 12.97 15.43
N TRP A 297 9.23 13.09 14.86
CA TRP A 297 10.29 12.10 15.08
C TRP A 297 10.63 11.93 16.56
N ASN A 298 10.86 13.04 17.26
CA ASN A 298 11.24 13.01 18.66
C ASN A 298 10.10 12.63 19.61
N ASP A 299 8.89 13.10 19.32
CA ASP A 299 7.74 12.97 20.24
C ASP A 299 6.97 11.68 20.04
N ALA A 300 7.04 11.06 18.85
CA ALA A 300 6.29 9.85 18.51
C ALA A 300 7.19 8.68 18.09
N VAL A 301 8.08 8.86 17.11
CA VAL A 301 8.85 7.75 16.51
C VAL A 301 9.86 7.18 17.49
N VAL A 302 10.70 8.04 18.08
CA VAL A 302 11.74 7.61 19.03
C VAL A 302 11.16 6.94 20.26
N PRO A 303 10.17 7.51 20.97
CA PRO A 303 9.53 6.86 22.11
C PRO A 303 8.91 5.50 21.75
N ALA A 304 8.25 5.40 20.60
CA ALA A 304 7.67 4.14 20.13
C ALA A 304 8.75 3.08 19.84
N SER A 305 9.90 3.48 19.26
CA SER A 305 11.03 2.57 19.02
C SER A 305 11.60 1.98 20.32
N TYR A 306 11.76 2.81 21.36
CA TYR A 306 12.14 2.32 22.69
C TYR A 306 11.10 1.37 23.28
N ALA A 307 9.81 1.68 23.11
CA ALA A 307 8.72 0.86 23.60
C ALA A 307 8.66 -0.50 22.90
N VAL A 308 8.87 -0.55 21.58
CA VAL A 308 9.00 -1.81 20.81
C VAL A 308 10.13 -2.66 21.38
N LYS A 309 11.33 -2.09 21.57
CA LYS A 309 12.46 -2.81 22.15
C LYS A 309 12.15 -3.41 23.51
N ALA A 310 11.46 -2.66 24.37
CA ALA A 310 11.06 -3.11 25.70
C ALA A 310 9.99 -4.22 25.65
N ALA A 311 9.12 -4.20 24.63
CA ALA A 311 7.96 -5.08 24.51
C ALA A 311 8.32 -6.54 24.17
N TYR A 312 9.48 -6.81 23.56
CA TYR A 312 9.94 -8.18 23.28
C TYR A 312 10.05 -9.09 24.51
N LYS A 313 10.10 -8.51 25.70
CA LYS A 313 10.29 -9.24 26.97
C LYS A 313 9.08 -9.22 27.88
N LYS A 314 7.94 -8.72 27.44
CA LYS A 314 6.77 -8.46 28.30
C LYS A 314 5.48 -8.97 27.66
N ASN A 315 4.47 -9.24 28.51
CA ASN A 315 3.10 -9.42 28.06
C ASN A 315 2.59 -8.12 27.45
N ASN A 316 2.19 -8.17 26.20
CA ASN A 316 1.82 -7.00 25.44
C ASN A 316 0.36 -6.63 25.65
N ARG A 317 0.12 -5.32 25.74
CA ARG A 317 -1.21 -4.77 26.01
C ARG A 317 -2.13 -4.89 24.79
N ARG A 318 -3.39 -5.29 25.01
CA ARG A 318 -4.46 -5.19 24.03
C ARG A 318 -5.01 -3.78 23.98
N SER A 319 -5.28 -3.26 22.79
CA SER A 319 -5.87 -1.94 22.60
C SER A 319 -7.26 -1.84 23.24
N MET A 320 -8.05 -2.92 23.20
CA MET A 320 -9.45 -2.98 23.66
C MET A 320 -10.36 -1.88 23.05
N TYR A 321 -9.91 -1.24 21.97
CA TYR A 321 -10.68 -0.25 21.26
C TYR A 321 -11.51 -0.94 20.18
N PRO A 322 -12.87 -0.92 20.27
CA PRO A 322 -13.73 -1.76 19.42
C PRO A 322 -13.50 -1.61 17.93
N TRP A 323 -13.24 -0.39 17.45
CA TRP A 323 -12.98 -0.13 16.05
C TRP A 323 -11.71 -0.84 15.56
N ASN A 324 -10.61 -0.69 16.26
CA ASN A 324 -9.35 -1.36 15.93
C ASN A 324 -9.48 -2.88 16.00
N CYS A 325 -10.24 -3.39 16.99
CA CYS A 325 -10.44 -4.82 17.18
C CYS A 325 -11.30 -5.44 16.07
N LYS A 326 -12.36 -4.74 15.62
CA LYS A 326 -13.25 -5.22 14.56
C LYS A 326 -12.51 -5.44 13.23
N MET A 327 -11.54 -4.58 12.94
CA MET A 327 -10.74 -4.63 11.70
C MET A 327 -9.44 -5.45 11.85
N CYS A 328 -9.18 -6.00 13.03
CA CYS A 328 -7.93 -6.70 13.32
C CYS A 328 -7.90 -8.09 12.67
N GLN A 329 -6.85 -8.40 11.94
CA GLN A 329 -6.65 -9.73 11.33
C GLN A 329 -6.42 -10.85 12.37
N TYR A 330 -6.10 -10.50 13.61
CA TYR A 330 -5.90 -11.44 14.73
C TYR A 330 -7.07 -11.46 15.70
N GLN A 331 -8.27 -11.03 15.25
CA GLN A 331 -9.44 -10.92 16.11
C GLN A 331 -9.85 -12.27 16.71
N SER A 332 -9.87 -13.34 15.92
CA SER A 332 -10.28 -14.69 16.33
C SER A 332 -9.41 -15.23 17.46
N ILE A 333 -8.09 -15.24 17.27
CA ILE A 333 -7.11 -15.69 18.25
C ILE A 333 -7.15 -14.83 19.52
N CYS A 334 -7.23 -13.49 19.36
CA CYS A 334 -7.27 -12.56 20.49
C CYS A 334 -8.52 -12.75 21.35
N GLN A 335 -9.69 -12.96 20.72
CA GLN A 335 -10.95 -13.23 21.42
C GLN A 335 -10.94 -14.60 22.12
N ALA A 336 -10.36 -15.63 21.50
CA ALA A 336 -10.23 -16.94 22.11
C ALA A 336 -9.39 -16.87 23.39
N GLU A 337 -8.23 -16.20 23.35
CA GLU A 337 -7.39 -15.98 24.54
C GLU A 337 -8.14 -15.20 25.64
N LEU A 338 -8.90 -14.15 25.28
CA LEU A 338 -9.66 -13.36 26.25
C LEU A 338 -10.77 -14.16 26.95
N ARG A 339 -11.34 -15.13 26.24
CA ARG A 339 -12.45 -15.96 26.76
C ARG A 339 -11.99 -17.28 27.37
N GLY A 340 -10.69 -17.55 27.34
CA GLY A 340 -10.13 -18.82 27.82
C GLY A 340 -10.47 -20.01 26.91
N TYR A 341 -10.73 -19.78 25.62
CA TYR A 341 -10.95 -20.84 24.63
C TYR A 341 -9.61 -21.36 24.11
N ASP A 342 -9.66 -22.48 23.38
CA ASP A 342 -8.47 -23.04 22.74
C ASP A 342 -7.95 -22.15 21.59
N ALA A 343 -7.08 -21.21 21.96
CA ALA A 343 -6.44 -20.31 21.02
C ALA A 343 -5.40 -21.02 20.15
N GLN A 344 -4.86 -22.18 20.60
CA GLN A 344 -3.90 -22.94 19.79
C GLN A 344 -4.57 -23.59 18.59
N ALA A 345 -5.76 -24.19 18.78
CA ALA A 345 -6.53 -24.74 17.66
C ALA A 345 -6.86 -23.69 16.59
N ILE A 346 -7.13 -22.43 17.01
CA ILE A 346 -7.35 -21.33 16.08
C ILE A 346 -6.05 -20.93 15.36
N ARG A 347 -4.89 -20.89 16.07
CA ARG A 347 -3.59 -20.63 15.44
C ARG A 347 -3.30 -21.63 14.32
N ASP A 348 -3.46 -22.91 14.63
CA ASP A 348 -3.12 -24.00 13.71
C ASP A 348 -4.04 -24.03 12.49
N ARG A 349 -5.30 -23.62 12.63
CA ARG A 349 -6.28 -23.60 11.56
C ARG A 349 -6.23 -22.35 10.67
N GLU A 350 -6.12 -21.17 11.29
CA GLU A 350 -6.35 -19.90 10.62
C GLU A 350 -5.07 -19.14 10.26
N TYR A 351 -3.93 -19.55 10.84
CA TYR A 351 -2.68 -18.82 10.65
C TYR A 351 -1.55 -19.75 10.22
N VAL A 352 -0.56 -19.14 9.59
CA VAL A 352 0.73 -19.74 9.28
C VAL A 352 1.84 -18.87 9.85
N VAL A 353 2.99 -19.47 10.20
CA VAL A 353 4.17 -18.73 10.60
C VAL A 353 4.85 -18.23 9.33
N ARG A 354 4.97 -16.91 9.20
CA ARG A 354 5.61 -16.28 8.05
C ARG A 354 7.07 -16.68 7.99
N GLN A 355 7.50 -17.24 6.87
CA GLN A 355 8.91 -17.34 6.55
C GLN A 355 9.40 -15.92 6.18
N HIS A 356 10.50 -15.49 6.79
CA HIS A 356 11.06 -14.18 6.47
C HIS A 356 11.48 -14.09 5.01
N ARG A 357 11.05 -13.01 4.34
CA ARG A 357 11.72 -12.55 3.13
C ARG A 357 13.17 -12.22 3.54
N GLN A 358 14.13 -13.02 3.07
CA GLN A 358 15.53 -12.65 3.15
C GLN A 358 15.68 -11.35 2.34
N LEU A 359 16.10 -10.28 3.02
CA LEU A 359 16.55 -9.09 2.32
C LEU A 359 17.77 -9.49 1.51
N THR A 360 17.69 -9.33 0.19
CA THR A 360 18.83 -9.60 -0.69
C THR A 360 19.92 -8.56 -0.45
N GLU A 361 21.16 -8.81 -0.89
CA GLU A 361 22.22 -7.79 -0.85
C GLU A 361 21.80 -6.53 -1.62
N GLU A 362 20.96 -6.66 -2.65
CA GLU A 362 20.36 -5.54 -3.39
C GLU A 362 19.37 -4.74 -2.54
N ASP A 363 18.61 -5.38 -1.64
CA ASP A 363 17.69 -4.71 -0.72
C ASP A 363 18.42 -3.93 0.39
N THR A 364 19.67 -4.31 0.71
CA THR A 364 20.41 -3.75 1.85
C THR A 364 21.62 -2.93 1.48
N ALA A 365 22.05 -3.02 0.22
CA ALA A 365 23.20 -2.29 -0.25
C ALA A 365 22.89 -0.80 -0.37
N ASP A 366 23.57 -0.01 0.43
CA ASP A 366 24.02 1.37 0.16
C ASP A 366 23.20 2.57 0.61
N VAL A 367 22.22 2.43 1.46
CA VAL A 367 21.71 3.64 2.15
C VAL A 367 22.56 3.96 3.39
N VAL A 368 23.24 2.96 3.94
CA VAL A 368 24.07 3.13 5.16
C VAL A 368 25.45 3.74 4.88
N SER A 369 25.95 3.71 3.64
CA SER A 369 27.31 4.18 3.35
C SER A 369 27.47 5.69 3.17
N LYS A 370 26.41 6.48 3.31
CA LYS A 370 26.43 7.95 3.16
C LYS A 370 25.82 8.71 4.34
N ILE A 371 25.61 8.06 5.49
CA ILE A 371 25.17 8.73 6.72
C ILE A 371 26.34 8.86 7.70
#